data_7692400149d149ef707e5367cfbbb5cc
#
_entry.id   7692400149d149ef707e5367cfbbb5cc
#
_cell.length_a   1.000
_cell.length_b   1.000
_cell.length_c   1.000
_cell.angle_alpha   90.00
_cell.angle_beta   90.00
_cell.angle_gamma   90.00
#
_symmetry.space_group_name_H-M   'P 1'
#
loop_
_entity.id
_entity.type
_entity.pdbx_description
1 polymer ?
#
loop_
_entity_poly.entity_id
_entity_poly.type
_entity_poly.pdbx_seq_one_letter_code
_entity_poly.pdbx_strand_id
1 'polypeptide(L)'
;MKKVRDIASALIPVDEMAAAVDGFLAASPAARSWDVETAFDWPRADADRLTEGQRSAVRFVTLIEDHLPGYFDVYHRYFPVDDSVNRVSFVHNRELYHFTVRWALEEDTHARALARYQDAAGIADRGALRTELAVEGQKPFDLPYDHPVQFFAYALVQEKATQMYYQQLRDVVADPVLAAILGRLARDEARHFSFMADVVGRYLRVQGDATTEPIRDVIADFRMPLADTMRGYWRWALQIADVASYDHTQAYEHLVKVLDRAVDARSDRLDELMRFITQCRALT
;
A
#
# COMPACT_ATOMS: atom_id res chain seq x y z
N MET A 1 -13.87 -21.25 -9.74
CA MET A 1 -12.53 -20.84 -10.18
C MET A 1 -12.60 -19.36 -10.54
N LYS A 2 -11.89 -18.49 -9.82
CA LYS A 2 -11.73 -17.10 -10.24
C LYS A 2 -10.89 -17.08 -11.52
N LYS A 3 -11.34 -16.35 -12.54
CA LYS A 3 -10.67 -16.28 -13.85
C LYS A 3 -9.31 -15.61 -13.68
N VAL A 4 -8.22 -16.28 -14.06
CA VAL A 4 -6.90 -15.65 -14.16
C VAL A 4 -7.00 -14.59 -15.27
N ARG A 5 -6.58 -13.36 -14.97
CA ARG A 5 -6.60 -12.27 -15.96
C ARG A 5 -5.43 -12.44 -16.90
N ASP A 6 -5.68 -12.44 -18.19
CA ASP A 6 -4.60 -12.50 -19.21
C ASP A 6 -4.03 -11.08 -19.41
N ILE A 7 -3.08 -10.72 -18.56
CA ILE A 7 -2.32 -9.46 -18.64
C ILE A 7 -0.95 -9.65 -19.32
N ALA A 8 -0.66 -10.86 -19.82
CA ALA A 8 0.66 -11.23 -20.30
C ALA A 8 1.20 -10.34 -21.43
N SER A 9 0.31 -9.88 -22.34
CA SER A 9 0.69 -9.01 -23.46
C SER A 9 1.02 -7.57 -23.05
N ALA A 10 0.66 -7.18 -21.83
CA ALA A 10 0.88 -5.85 -21.29
C ALA A 10 2.00 -5.78 -20.24
N LEU A 11 2.72 -6.89 -19.99
CA LEU A 11 3.87 -6.89 -19.08
C LEU A 11 5.05 -6.12 -19.69
N ILE A 12 5.82 -5.42 -18.84
CA ILE A 12 7.12 -4.88 -19.24
C ILE A 12 8.13 -6.01 -19.42
N PRO A 13 9.26 -5.79 -20.15
CA PRO A 13 10.32 -6.80 -20.27
C PRO A 13 10.80 -7.32 -18.92
N VAL A 14 11.20 -8.59 -18.90
CA VAL A 14 11.72 -9.26 -17.67
C VAL A 14 12.86 -8.48 -17.05
N ASP A 15 13.81 -7.99 -17.85
CA ASP A 15 14.98 -7.24 -17.35
C ASP A 15 14.60 -5.93 -16.69
N GLU A 16 13.51 -5.28 -17.13
CA GLU A 16 12.98 -4.07 -16.49
C GLU A 16 12.39 -4.39 -15.11
N MET A 17 11.64 -5.48 -14.99
CA MET A 17 11.09 -5.91 -13.71
C MET A 17 12.21 -6.37 -12.76
N ALA A 18 13.15 -7.17 -13.24
CA ALA A 18 14.31 -7.62 -12.48
C ALA A 18 15.11 -6.43 -11.92
N ALA A 19 15.40 -5.42 -12.75
CA ALA A 19 16.13 -4.24 -12.31
C ALA A 19 15.39 -3.41 -11.24
N ALA A 20 14.05 -3.34 -11.32
CA ALA A 20 13.24 -2.70 -10.27
C ALA A 20 13.33 -3.46 -8.95
N VAL A 21 13.19 -4.79 -9.01
CA VAL A 21 13.28 -5.68 -7.83
C VAL A 21 14.66 -5.65 -7.21
N ASP A 22 15.73 -5.73 -8.00
CA ASP A 22 17.11 -5.63 -7.52
C ASP A 22 17.36 -4.29 -6.83
N GLY A 23 16.86 -3.19 -7.38
CA GLY A 23 16.94 -1.86 -6.76
C GLY A 23 16.26 -1.83 -5.38
N PHE A 24 15.07 -2.40 -5.26
CA PHE A 24 14.35 -2.49 -4.00
C PHE A 24 15.09 -3.37 -2.97
N LEU A 25 15.54 -4.54 -3.38
CA LEU A 25 16.27 -5.47 -2.51
C LEU A 25 17.62 -4.89 -2.06
N ALA A 26 18.33 -4.17 -2.92
CA ALA A 26 19.58 -3.48 -2.59
C ALA A 26 19.39 -2.36 -1.57
N ALA A 27 18.25 -1.64 -1.62
CA ALA A 27 17.91 -0.61 -0.65
C ALA A 27 17.48 -1.21 0.72
N SER A 28 17.01 -2.46 0.74
CA SER A 28 16.49 -3.14 1.93
C SER A 28 17.51 -3.54 3.01
N PRO A 29 18.82 -3.79 2.74
CA PRO A 29 19.80 -4.08 3.80
C PRO A 29 20.05 -2.91 4.76
N ALA A 30 19.89 -1.66 4.28
CA ALA A 30 19.97 -0.46 5.12
C ALA A 30 18.73 -0.30 6.01
N ALA A 31 17.61 -0.86 5.58
CA ALA A 31 16.37 -0.97 6.33
C ALA A 31 16.27 -2.39 6.91
N ARG A 32 16.95 -2.64 8.02
CA ARG A 32 16.86 -3.94 8.71
C ARG A 32 15.40 -4.21 9.05
N SER A 33 14.91 -5.40 8.69
CA SER A 33 13.65 -5.89 9.28
C SER A 33 13.80 -5.84 10.80
N TRP A 34 12.84 -5.23 11.44
CA TRP A 34 12.83 -5.10 12.88
C TRP A 34 11.97 -6.21 13.50
N ASP A 35 12.38 -6.67 14.65
CA ASP A 35 11.66 -7.69 15.39
C ASP A 35 10.62 -7.01 16.31
N VAL A 36 9.37 -7.41 16.21
CA VAL A 36 8.24 -6.81 16.94
C VAL A 36 8.45 -6.90 18.44
N GLU A 37 8.98 -8.03 18.95
CA GLU A 37 9.09 -8.25 20.39
C GLU A 37 10.19 -7.38 21.04
N THR A 38 11.25 -7.09 20.29
CA THR A 38 12.44 -6.42 20.84
C THR A 38 12.62 -4.97 20.38
N ALA A 39 11.87 -4.53 19.37
CA ALA A 39 12.07 -3.20 18.77
C ALA A 39 11.52 -2.04 19.59
N PHE A 40 10.62 -2.33 20.56
CA PHE A 40 9.88 -1.31 21.31
C PHE A 40 9.88 -1.59 22.81
N ASP A 41 9.79 -0.52 23.60
CA ASP A 41 9.64 -0.58 25.06
C ASP A 41 8.15 -0.76 25.44
N TRP A 42 7.66 -1.99 25.20
CA TRP A 42 6.23 -2.34 25.39
C TRP A 42 5.65 -1.97 26.77
N PRO A 43 6.38 -2.07 27.89
CA PRO A 43 5.88 -1.64 29.21
C PRO A 43 5.51 -0.16 29.28
N ARG A 44 5.95 0.68 28.34
CA ARG A 44 5.63 2.11 28.30
C ARG A 44 4.42 2.44 27.43
N ALA A 45 3.85 1.46 26.73
CA ALA A 45 2.63 1.63 25.95
C ALA A 45 1.45 1.91 26.90
N ASP A 46 0.67 2.96 26.63
CA ASP A 46 -0.35 3.44 27.56
C ASP A 46 -1.48 4.13 26.78
N ALA A 47 -2.65 3.47 26.71
CA ALA A 47 -3.83 4.01 26.04
C ALA A 47 -4.37 5.30 26.66
N ASP A 48 -4.06 5.60 27.93
CA ASP A 48 -4.53 6.83 28.57
C ASP A 48 -3.85 8.10 28.03
N ARG A 49 -2.75 7.92 27.28
CA ARG A 49 -2.09 8.98 26.51
C ARG A 49 -2.74 9.28 25.16
N LEU A 50 -3.73 8.50 24.77
CA LEU A 50 -4.43 8.64 23.50
C LEU A 50 -5.84 9.18 23.70
N THR A 51 -6.27 10.03 22.78
CA THR A 51 -7.68 10.38 22.65
C THR A 51 -8.49 9.18 22.17
N GLU A 52 -9.81 9.21 22.34
CA GLU A 52 -10.71 8.16 21.81
C GLU A 52 -10.58 8.02 20.29
N GLY A 53 -10.46 9.14 19.55
CA GLY A 53 -10.22 9.14 18.12
C GLY A 53 -8.91 8.45 17.73
N GLN A 54 -7.82 8.68 18.49
CA GLN A 54 -6.52 8.02 18.23
C GLN A 54 -6.58 6.52 18.54
N ARG A 55 -7.27 6.09 19.59
CA ARG A 55 -7.49 4.65 19.87
C ARG A 55 -8.28 3.99 18.72
N SER A 56 -9.33 4.67 18.26
CA SER A 56 -10.11 4.21 17.10
C SER A 56 -9.26 4.13 15.84
N ALA A 57 -8.38 5.12 15.60
CA ALA A 57 -7.46 5.12 14.48
C ALA A 57 -6.51 3.92 14.50
N VAL A 58 -5.91 3.60 15.66
CA VAL A 58 -5.05 2.42 15.82
C VAL A 58 -5.81 1.13 15.52
N ARG A 59 -7.05 0.99 16.03
CA ARG A 59 -7.88 -0.18 15.72
C ARG A 59 -8.16 -0.31 14.23
N PHE A 60 -8.53 0.79 13.59
CA PHE A 60 -8.82 0.80 12.15
C PHE A 60 -7.60 0.39 11.31
N VAL A 61 -6.43 1.00 11.54
CA VAL A 61 -5.25 0.64 10.74
C VAL A 61 -4.78 -0.79 11.02
N THR A 62 -4.99 -1.32 12.23
CA THR A 62 -4.71 -2.74 12.50
C THR A 62 -5.56 -3.65 11.62
N LEU A 63 -6.85 -3.34 11.42
CA LEU A 63 -7.73 -4.12 10.54
C LEU A 63 -7.29 -4.06 9.07
N ILE A 64 -6.79 -2.91 8.63
CA ILE A 64 -6.28 -2.73 7.27
C ILE A 64 -5.00 -3.54 7.06
N GLU A 65 -4.03 -3.44 7.96
CA GLU A 65 -2.74 -4.16 7.86
C GLU A 65 -2.92 -5.68 7.98
N ASP A 66 -3.77 -6.15 8.89
CA ASP A 66 -4.03 -7.59 9.09
C ASP A 66 -4.74 -8.25 7.88
N HIS A 67 -5.27 -7.45 6.95
CA HIS A 67 -5.87 -7.98 5.72
C HIS A 67 -4.84 -8.45 4.67
N LEU A 68 -3.57 -8.49 5.02
CA LEU A 68 -2.46 -8.96 4.19
C LEU A 68 -2.75 -10.25 3.38
N PRO A 69 -3.40 -11.30 3.92
CA PRO A 69 -3.70 -12.49 3.11
C PRO A 69 -4.55 -12.19 1.88
N GLY A 70 -5.49 -11.23 1.98
CA GLY A 70 -6.31 -10.78 0.86
C GLY A 70 -5.49 -9.99 -0.17
N TYR A 71 -4.60 -9.11 0.28
CA TYR A 71 -3.69 -8.35 -0.59
C TYR A 71 -2.69 -9.27 -1.30
N PHE A 72 -2.11 -10.23 -0.58
CA PHE A 72 -1.18 -11.20 -1.13
C PHE A 72 -1.84 -12.11 -2.19
N ASP A 73 -3.11 -12.54 -1.97
CA ASP A 73 -3.89 -13.28 -2.96
C ASP A 73 -4.09 -12.47 -4.27
N VAL A 74 -4.25 -11.15 -4.18
CA VAL A 74 -4.36 -10.29 -5.37
C VAL A 74 -3.07 -10.32 -6.18
N TYR A 75 -1.88 -10.23 -5.56
CA TYR A 75 -0.60 -10.38 -6.28
C TYR A 75 -0.53 -11.70 -7.05
N HIS A 76 -0.90 -12.83 -6.42
CA HIS A 76 -0.89 -14.13 -7.09
C HIS A 76 -1.89 -14.24 -8.24
N ARG A 77 -3.02 -13.56 -8.16
CA ARG A 77 -4.02 -13.56 -9.22
C ARG A 77 -3.62 -12.71 -10.42
N TYR A 78 -2.89 -11.62 -10.18
CA TYR A 78 -2.38 -10.75 -11.25
C TYR A 78 -1.08 -11.27 -11.85
N PHE A 79 -0.21 -11.81 -11.03
CA PHE A 79 1.14 -12.24 -11.41
C PHE A 79 1.39 -13.70 -10.98
N PRO A 80 0.62 -14.66 -11.53
CA PRO A 80 0.76 -16.06 -11.13
C PRO A 80 2.14 -16.62 -11.51
N VAL A 81 2.65 -17.49 -10.61
CA VAL A 81 3.95 -18.18 -10.78
C VAL A 81 3.75 -19.69 -10.84
N ASP A 82 2.83 -20.12 -11.70
CA ASP A 82 2.43 -21.50 -11.92
C ASP A 82 2.25 -21.79 -13.42
N ASP A 83 1.67 -22.93 -13.76
CA ASP A 83 1.46 -23.41 -15.13
C ASP A 83 0.29 -22.74 -15.87
N SER A 84 -0.41 -21.80 -15.23
CA SER A 84 -1.50 -21.03 -15.86
C SER A 84 -1.01 -19.97 -16.85
N VAL A 85 0.29 -19.62 -16.81
CA VAL A 85 0.90 -18.59 -17.65
C VAL A 85 2.00 -19.14 -18.56
N ASN A 86 2.29 -18.45 -19.67
CA ASN A 86 3.40 -18.82 -20.53
C ASN A 86 4.77 -18.59 -19.84
N ARG A 87 5.82 -19.19 -20.42
CA ARG A 87 7.18 -19.16 -19.84
C ARG A 87 7.72 -17.75 -19.62
N VAL A 88 7.47 -16.81 -20.53
CA VAL A 88 7.98 -15.43 -20.42
C VAL A 88 7.29 -14.73 -19.26
N SER A 89 5.97 -14.83 -19.18
CA SER A 89 5.19 -14.28 -18.05
C SER A 89 5.56 -14.93 -16.73
N PHE A 90 5.82 -16.26 -16.72
CA PHE A 90 6.30 -16.93 -15.53
C PHE A 90 7.62 -16.34 -15.02
N VAL A 91 8.60 -16.14 -15.91
CA VAL A 91 9.91 -15.56 -15.51
C VAL A 91 9.72 -14.14 -14.99
N HIS A 92 8.97 -13.30 -15.70
CA HIS A 92 8.65 -11.93 -15.25
C HIS A 92 7.99 -11.93 -13.85
N ASN A 93 6.97 -12.75 -13.66
CA ASN A 93 6.23 -12.81 -12.40
C ASN A 93 7.09 -13.40 -11.28
N ARG A 94 8.01 -14.30 -11.62
CA ARG A 94 8.96 -14.88 -10.65
C ARG A 94 9.97 -13.84 -10.15
N GLU A 95 10.41 -12.89 -10.99
CA GLU A 95 11.20 -11.76 -10.56
C GLU A 95 10.38 -10.87 -9.59
N LEU A 96 9.17 -10.47 -9.97
CA LEU A 96 8.29 -9.70 -9.09
C LEU A 96 8.01 -10.41 -7.76
N TYR A 97 7.96 -11.74 -7.75
CA TYR A 97 7.70 -12.54 -6.54
C TYR A 97 8.77 -12.32 -5.46
N HIS A 98 10.01 -12.01 -5.82
CA HIS A 98 11.05 -11.66 -4.83
C HIS A 98 10.70 -10.39 -4.06
N PHE A 99 10.16 -9.37 -4.74
CA PHE A 99 9.59 -8.19 -4.06
C PHE A 99 8.40 -8.59 -3.19
N THR A 100 7.44 -9.32 -3.74
CA THR A 100 6.18 -9.66 -3.06
C THR A 100 6.41 -10.40 -1.73
N VAL A 101 7.36 -11.33 -1.68
CA VAL A 101 7.71 -12.05 -0.45
C VAL A 101 8.31 -11.10 0.59
N ARG A 102 9.19 -10.18 0.17
CA ARG A 102 9.82 -9.23 1.09
C ARG A 102 8.81 -8.21 1.60
N TRP A 103 7.99 -7.67 0.72
CA TRP A 103 6.88 -6.77 1.03
C TRP A 103 5.92 -7.43 2.03
N ALA A 104 5.46 -8.64 1.76
CA ALA A 104 4.54 -9.35 2.65
C ALA A 104 5.11 -9.61 4.06
N LEU A 105 6.43 -9.84 4.19
CA LEU A 105 7.07 -9.95 5.49
C LEU A 105 7.03 -8.62 6.27
N GLU A 106 7.21 -7.51 5.58
CA GLU A 106 7.17 -6.17 6.19
C GLU A 106 5.74 -5.82 6.61
N GLU A 107 4.74 -6.09 5.77
CA GLU A 107 3.30 -5.90 6.09
C GLU A 107 2.84 -6.79 7.27
N ASP A 108 3.25 -8.07 7.31
CA ASP A 108 2.97 -8.94 8.47
C ASP A 108 3.56 -8.36 9.76
N THR A 109 4.75 -7.76 9.65
CA THR A 109 5.39 -7.11 10.79
C THR A 109 4.61 -5.87 11.24
N HIS A 110 4.05 -5.07 10.31
CA HIS A 110 3.16 -3.94 10.61
C HIS A 110 1.90 -4.40 11.37
N ALA A 111 1.18 -5.37 10.81
CA ALA A 111 -0.03 -5.93 11.42
C ALA A 111 0.24 -6.44 12.85
N ARG A 112 1.33 -7.20 13.03
CA ARG A 112 1.72 -7.75 14.34
C ARG A 112 2.12 -6.67 15.34
N ALA A 113 2.82 -5.63 14.91
CA ALA A 113 3.21 -4.53 15.79
C ALA A 113 2.02 -3.72 16.28
N LEU A 114 1.07 -3.41 15.40
CA LEU A 114 -0.16 -2.71 15.75
C LEU A 114 -1.06 -3.54 16.68
N ALA A 115 -1.20 -4.85 16.40
CA ALA A 115 -1.94 -5.77 17.27
C ALA A 115 -1.28 -5.90 18.65
N ARG A 116 0.07 -6.00 18.70
CA ARG A 116 0.84 -6.05 19.94
C ARG A 116 0.71 -4.75 20.75
N TYR A 117 0.69 -3.60 20.06
CA TYR A 117 0.49 -2.32 20.71
C TYR A 117 -0.88 -2.23 21.39
N GLN A 118 -1.95 -2.65 20.73
CA GLN A 118 -3.29 -2.63 21.32
C GLN A 118 -3.39 -3.45 22.61
N ASP A 119 -2.77 -4.64 22.63
CA ASP A 119 -2.68 -5.50 23.81
C ASP A 119 -1.84 -4.83 24.92
N ALA A 120 -0.64 -4.35 24.59
CA ALA A 120 0.28 -3.75 25.56
C ALA A 120 -0.25 -2.45 26.17
N ALA A 121 -0.92 -1.61 25.36
CA ALA A 121 -1.49 -0.34 25.80
C ALA A 121 -2.85 -0.48 26.49
N GLY A 122 -3.45 -1.68 26.50
CA GLY A 122 -4.79 -1.93 27.09
C GLY A 122 -5.95 -1.36 26.26
N ILE A 123 -5.77 -1.18 24.94
CA ILE A 123 -6.85 -0.74 24.02
C ILE A 123 -7.84 -1.90 23.78
N ALA A 124 -7.33 -3.09 23.55
CA ALA A 124 -8.13 -4.28 23.28
C ALA A 124 -7.51 -5.52 23.91
N ASP A 125 -8.33 -6.39 24.45
CA ASP A 125 -7.91 -7.74 24.84
C ASP A 125 -7.51 -8.55 23.61
N ARG A 126 -6.43 -9.31 23.71
CA ARG A 126 -5.87 -10.10 22.60
C ARG A 126 -6.84 -11.10 21.99
N GLY A 127 -7.74 -11.69 22.80
CA GLY A 127 -8.76 -12.63 22.32
C GLY A 127 -9.87 -11.92 21.55
N ALA A 128 -10.33 -10.77 22.05
CA ALA A 128 -11.32 -9.93 21.39
C ALA A 128 -10.77 -9.40 20.04
N LEU A 129 -9.53 -8.92 20.04
CA LEU A 129 -8.88 -8.43 18.81
C LEU A 129 -8.77 -9.54 17.75
N ARG A 130 -8.33 -10.75 18.12
CA ARG A 130 -8.29 -11.90 17.18
C ARG A 130 -9.64 -12.22 16.56
N THR A 131 -10.72 -12.10 17.34
CA THR A 131 -12.07 -12.34 16.84
C THR A 131 -12.47 -11.27 15.83
N GLU A 132 -12.17 -10.00 16.10
CA GLU A 132 -12.44 -8.88 15.20
C GLU A 132 -11.65 -9.02 13.89
N LEU A 133 -10.35 -9.29 13.98
CA LEU A 133 -9.46 -9.52 12.83
C LEU A 133 -9.94 -10.68 11.96
N ALA A 134 -10.39 -11.79 12.57
CA ALA A 134 -10.92 -12.93 11.83
C ALA A 134 -12.20 -12.60 11.06
N VAL A 135 -13.07 -11.76 11.60
CA VAL A 135 -14.31 -11.34 10.93
C VAL A 135 -14.02 -10.45 9.72
N GLU A 136 -13.11 -9.48 9.87
CA GLU A 136 -12.75 -8.56 8.80
C GLU A 136 -11.82 -9.23 7.76
N GLY A 137 -10.82 -10.01 8.21
CA GLY A 137 -9.84 -10.68 7.35
C GLY A 137 -10.40 -11.76 6.42
N GLN A 138 -11.62 -12.30 6.71
CA GLN A 138 -12.31 -13.22 5.81
C GLN A 138 -13.02 -12.54 4.64
N LYS A 139 -13.10 -11.21 4.63
CA LYS A 139 -13.76 -10.48 3.55
C LYS A 139 -12.90 -10.50 2.29
N PRO A 140 -13.52 -10.60 1.10
CA PRO A 140 -12.75 -10.60 -0.13
C PRO A 140 -12.15 -9.21 -0.39
N PHE A 141 -10.92 -9.20 -0.90
CA PHE A 141 -10.31 -8.05 -1.51
C PHE A 141 -10.04 -8.35 -2.98
N ASP A 142 -10.39 -7.44 -3.88
CA ASP A 142 -10.13 -7.56 -5.31
C ASP A 142 -9.96 -6.19 -5.94
N LEU A 143 -9.24 -6.14 -7.05
CA LEU A 143 -9.04 -4.95 -7.87
C LEU A 143 -9.62 -5.23 -9.26
N PRO A 144 -10.42 -4.31 -9.84
CA PRO A 144 -11.11 -4.54 -11.12
C PRO A 144 -10.24 -4.22 -12.35
N TYR A 145 -8.92 -4.42 -12.27
CA TYR A 145 -7.97 -3.96 -13.27
C TYR A 145 -7.64 -5.03 -14.31
N ASP A 146 -7.45 -4.60 -15.56
CA ASP A 146 -7.12 -5.45 -16.71
C ASP A 146 -5.71 -5.17 -17.26
N HIS A 147 -5.04 -4.11 -16.82
CA HIS A 147 -3.69 -3.77 -17.21
C HIS A 147 -2.74 -3.76 -15.99
N PRO A 148 -1.52 -4.35 -16.09
CA PRO A 148 -0.60 -4.43 -14.95
C PRO A 148 -0.23 -3.05 -14.36
N VAL A 149 -0.10 -2.01 -15.19
CA VAL A 149 0.21 -0.67 -14.70
C VAL A 149 -0.87 -0.11 -13.77
N GLN A 150 -2.13 -0.53 -13.93
CA GLN A 150 -3.22 -0.13 -13.02
C GLN A 150 -2.99 -0.66 -11.62
N PHE A 151 -2.56 -1.91 -11.50
CA PHE A 151 -2.20 -2.50 -10.22
C PHE A 151 -1.10 -1.69 -9.52
N PHE A 152 -0.01 -1.38 -10.23
CA PHE A 152 1.11 -0.63 -9.65
C PHE A 152 0.76 0.84 -9.38
N ALA A 153 -0.05 1.48 -10.22
CA ALA A 153 -0.52 2.85 -9.99
C ALA A 153 -1.45 2.92 -8.76
N TYR A 154 -2.34 1.94 -8.59
CA TYR A 154 -3.17 1.81 -7.40
C TYR A 154 -2.31 1.64 -6.14
N ALA A 155 -1.40 0.68 -6.15
CA ALA A 155 -0.52 0.42 -5.02
C ALA A 155 0.37 1.64 -4.71
N LEU A 156 0.89 2.35 -5.72
CA LEU A 156 1.66 3.59 -5.54
C LEU A 156 0.89 4.63 -4.73
N VAL A 157 -0.37 4.88 -5.09
CA VAL A 157 -1.21 5.88 -4.40
C VAL A 157 -1.53 5.41 -2.99
N GLN A 158 -1.87 4.12 -2.82
CA GLN A 158 -2.18 3.52 -1.53
C GLN A 158 -0.99 3.59 -0.57
N GLU A 159 0.21 3.12 -0.97
CA GLU A 159 1.42 3.15 -0.15
C GLU A 159 1.79 4.59 0.26
N LYS A 160 1.64 5.54 -0.69
CA LYS A 160 1.90 6.95 -0.38
C LYS A 160 0.89 7.53 0.61
N ALA A 161 -0.38 7.23 0.43
CA ALA A 161 -1.44 7.68 1.33
C ALA A 161 -1.23 7.11 2.74
N THR A 162 -0.89 5.82 2.85
CA THR A 162 -0.60 5.14 4.12
C THR A 162 0.65 5.71 4.80
N GLN A 163 1.73 5.93 4.05
CA GLN A 163 2.93 6.59 4.55
C GLN A 163 2.61 7.94 5.18
N MET A 164 1.86 8.79 4.47
CA MET A 164 1.50 10.13 4.94
C MET A 164 0.61 10.06 6.18
N TYR A 165 -0.35 9.14 6.20
CA TYR A 165 -1.20 8.91 7.35
C TYR A 165 -0.39 8.56 8.61
N TYR A 166 0.55 7.62 8.51
CA TYR A 166 1.40 7.25 9.65
C TYR A 166 2.29 8.39 10.13
N GLN A 167 2.80 9.22 9.22
CA GLN A 167 3.56 10.42 9.59
C GLN A 167 2.69 11.41 10.35
N GLN A 168 1.50 11.72 9.85
CA GLN A 168 0.57 12.68 10.46
C GLN A 168 0.07 12.18 11.82
N LEU A 169 -0.32 10.90 11.91
CA LEU A 169 -0.76 10.30 13.18
C LEU A 169 0.37 10.30 14.22
N ARG A 170 1.61 9.97 13.80
CA ARG A 170 2.80 10.03 14.68
C ARG A 170 2.99 11.42 15.30
N ASP A 171 2.75 12.47 14.52
CA ASP A 171 3.02 13.85 14.95
C ASP A 171 1.97 14.38 15.95
N VAL A 172 0.82 13.70 16.09
CA VAL A 172 -0.26 14.08 17.01
C VAL A 172 -0.45 13.14 18.21
N VAL A 173 0.17 11.95 18.22
CA VAL A 173 0.05 11.03 19.36
C VAL A 173 1.06 11.34 20.45
N ALA A 174 0.64 11.27 21.72
CA ALA A 174 1.50 11.51 22.87
C ALA A 174 2.18 10.24 23.39
N ASP A 175 1.73 9.06 22.97
CA ASP A 175 2.34 7.78 23.38
C ASP A 175 3.65 7.53 22.61
N PRO A 176 4.81 7.40 23.31
CA PRO A 176 6.11 7.28 22.64
C PRO A 176 6.31 5.94 21.94
N VAL A 177 5.62 4.88 22.40
CA VAL A 177 5.71 3.55 21.78
C VAL A 177 4.96 3.56 20.45
N LEU A 178 3.72 4.10 20.44
CA LEU A 178 2.97 4.26 19.21
C LEU A 178 3.69 5.16 18.20
N ALA A 179 4.22 6.30 18.66
CA ALA A 179 4.99 7.20 17.80
C ALA A 179 6.21 6.50 17.17
N ALA A 180 6.90 5.64 17.93
CA ALA A 180 8.02 4.85 17.42
C ALA A 180 7.58 3.80 16.39
N ILE A 181 6.46 3.11 16.62
CA ILE A 181 5.85 2.16 15.66
C ILE A 181 5.52 2.88 14.37
N LEU A 182 4.68 3.93 14.43
CA LEU A 182 4.25 4.71 13.26
C LEU A 182 5.44 5.26 12.45
N GLY A 183 6.51 5.66 13.14
CA GLY A 183 7.74 6.11 12.49
C GLY A 183 8.49 4.98 11.75
N ARG A 184 8.34 3.72 12.15
CA ARG A 184 8.89 2.57 11.40
C ARG A 184 8.01 2.19 10.24
N LEU A 185 6.71 2.07 10.46
CA LEU A 185 5.73 1.82 9.39
C LEU A 185 5.91 2.85 8.26
N ALA A 186 5.88 4.14 8.57
CA ALA A 186 6.05 5.20 7.57
C ALA A 186 7.34 5.10 6.75
N ARG A 187 8.43 4.54 7.30
CA ARG A 187 9.68 4.31 6.56
C ARG A 187 9.57 3.11 5.63
N ASP A 188 8.88 2.06 6.05
CA ASP A 188 8.67 0.87 5.25
C ASP A 188 7.75 1.21 4.06
N GLU A 189 6.63 1.92 4.31
CA GLU A 189 5.74 2.43 3.27
C GLU A 189 6.45 3.35 2.26
N ALA A 190 7.42 4.14 2.71
CA ALA A 190 8.22 4.97 1.79
C ALA A 190 9.06 4.12 0.82
N ARG A 191 9.52 2.95 1.24
CA ARG A 191 10.26 2.01 0.36
C ARG A 191 9.31 1.30 -0.60
N HIS A 192 8.15 0.85 -0.10
CA HIS A 192 7.10 0.25 -0.92
C HIS A 192 6.65 1.24 -2.00
N PHE A 193 6.33 2.48 -1.62
CA PHE A 193 6.04 3.55 -2.56
C PHE A 193 7.14 3.74 -3.61
N SER A 194 8.41 3.74 -3.18
CA SER A 194 9.54 3.96 -4.11
C SER A 194 9.65 2.84 -5.15
N PHE A 195 9.39 1.59 -4.75
CA PHE A 195 9.32 0.46 -5.68
C PHE A 195 8.17 0.62 -6.69
N MET A 196 6.95 0.92 -6.19
CA MET A 196 5.79 1.13 -7.07
C MET A 196 6.02 2.27 -8.05
N ALA A 197 6.66 3.36 -7.59
CA ALA A 197 7.01 4.51 -8.41
C ALA A 197 8.02 4.17 -9.52
N ASP A 198 9.04 3.36 -9.21
CA ASP A 198 10.01 2.89 -10.23
C ASP A 198 9.31 2.00 -11.26
N VAL A 199 8.46 1.06 -10.84
CA VAL A 199 7.72 0.18 -11.77
C VAL A 199 6.78 0.97 -12.67
N VAL A 200 5.98 1.91 -12.12
CA VAL A 200 5.11 2.79 -12.92
C VAL A 200 5.93 3.60 -13.92
N GLY A 201 7.05 4.16 -13.49
CA GLY A 201 7.97 4.89 -14.37
C GLY A 201 8.52 4.02 -15.51
N ARG A 202 8.86 2.75 -15.26
CA ARG A 202 9.31 1.79 -16.28
C ARG A 202 8.18 1.47 -17.27
N TYR A 203 6.96 1.25 -16.79
CA TYR A 203 5.80 1.08 -17.68
C TYR A 203 5.64 2.26 -18.62
N LEU A 204 5.73 3.49 -18.10
CA LEU A 204 5.60 4.70 -18.91
C LEU A 204 6.74 4.83 -19.94
N ARG A 205 7.99 4.53 -19.57
CA ARG A 205 9.12 4.55 -20.51
C ARG A 205 9.01 3.50 -21.62
N VAL A 206 8.54 2.29 -21.27
CA VAL A 206 8.49 1.16 -22.22
C VAL A 206 7.26 1.25 -23.13
N GLN A 207 6.11 1.62 -22.59
CA GLN A 207 4.81 1.55 -23.29
C GLN A 207 4.25 2.93 -23.66
N GLY A 208 4.85 4.01 -23.13
CA GLY A 208 4.46 5.40 -23.46
C GLY A 208 2.99 5.67 -23.20
N ASP A 209 2.34 6.31 -24.15
CA ASP A 209 0.94 6.75 -24.05
C ASP A 209 -0.07 5.61 -23.86
N ALA A 210 0.28 4.35 -24.10
CA ALA A 210 -0.61 3.23 -23.84
C ALA A 210 -0.90 3.05 -22.33
N THR A 211 -0.08 3.63 -21.45
CA THR A 211 -0.27 3.59 -20.00
C THR A 211 -1.19 4.67 -19.46
N THR A 212 -1.44 5.74 -20.22
CA THR A 212 -2.13 6.94 -19.72
C THR A 212 -3.60 6.68 -19.37
N GLU A 213 -4.37 6.03 -20.23
CA GLU A 213 -5.77 5.68 -19.94
C GLU A 213 -5.88 4.67 -18.79
N PRO A 214 -5.11 3.55 -18.75
CA PRO A 214 -5.10 2.67 -17.58
C PRO A 214 -4.84 3.40 -16.25
N ILE A 215 -3.87 4.32 -16.19
CA ILE A 215 -3.59 5.10 -14.97
C ILE A 215 -4.76 6.06 -14.66
N ARG A 216 -5.35 6.68 -15.68
CA ARG A 216 -6.52 7.55 -15.52
C ARG A 216 -7.69 6.83 -14.89
N ASP A 217 -7.99 5.60 -15.35
CA ASP A 217 -9.08 4.77 -14.82
C ASP A 217 -8.90 4.49 -13.33
N VAL A 218 -7.67 4.23 -12.90
CA VAL A 218 -7.36 4.03 -11.48
C VAL A 218 -7.71 5.26 -10.65
N ILE A 219 -7.32 6.45 -11.11
CA ILE A 219 -7.55 7.69 -10.35
C ILE A 219 -9.01 8.12 -10.37
N ALA A 220 -9.72 7.86 -11.48
CA ALA A 220 -11.14 8.19 -11.61
C ALA A 220 -12.03 7.45 -10.59
N ASP A 221 -11.64 6.22 -10.19
CA ASP A 221 -12.40 5.38 -9.26
C ASP A 221 -11.54 4.89 -8.07
N PHE A 222 -10.53 5.66 -7.70
CA PHE A 222 -9.63 5.28 -6.61
C PHE A 222 -10.37 5.22 -5.28
N ARG A 223 -10.20 4.12 -4.58
CA ARG A 223 -10.66 3.92 -3.20
C ARG A 223 -9.57 3.24 -2.38
N MET A 224 -9.43 3.68 -1.15
CA MET A 224 -8.53 3.00 -0.22
C MET A 224 -8.95 1.54 -0.01
N PRO A 225 -8.02 0.65 0.31
CA PRO A 225 -8.32 -0.76 0.55
C PRO A 225 -9.49 -0.95 1.51
N LEU A 226 -10.32 -1.95 1.24
CA LEU A 226 -11.49 -2.35 2.03
C LEU A 226 -12.63 -1.30 2.13
N ALA A 227 -12.56 -0.17 1.42
CA ALA A 227 -13.59 0.86 1.47
C ALA A 227 -14.99 0.35 1.14
N ASP A 228 -15.09 -0.64 0.26
CA ASP A 228 -16.37 -1.23 -0.17
C ASP A 228 -16.78 -2.47 0.63
N THR A 229 -15.87 -3.07 1.40
CA THR A 229 -16.10 -4.37 2.07
C THR A 229 -16.13 -4.27 3.59
N MET A 230 -15.39 -3.34 4.19
CA MET A 230 -15.38 -3.15 5.64
C MET A 230 -16.68 -2.47 6.11
N ARG A 231 -17.35 -3.08 7.09
CA ARG A 231 -18.59 -2.55 7.64
C ARG A 231 -18.35 -1.21 8.33
N GLY A 232 -19.05 -0.18 7.87
CA GLY A 232 -18.97 1.16 8.45
C GLY A 232 -17.68 1.90 8.12
N TYR A 233 -16.96 1.50 7.06
CA TYR A 233 -15.72 2.12 6.61
C TYR A 233 -15.76 3.65 6.62
N TRP A 234 -16.83 4.27 6.10
CA TRP A 234 -16.96 5.72 6.04
C TRP A 234 -16.95 6.41 7.41
N ARG A 235 -17.49 5.76 8.44
CA ARG A 235 -17.41 6.27 9.82
C ARG A 235 -15.96 6.29 10.30
N TRP A 236 -15.26 5.18 10.07
CA TRP A 236 -13.85 5.05 10.40
C TRP A 236 -13.01 6.09 9.64
N ALA A 237 -13.23 6.19 8.31
CA ALA A 237 -12.49 7.10 7.45
C ALA A 237 -12.64 8.57 7.88
N LEU A 238 -13.84 9.02 8.19
CA LEU A 238 -14.08 10.38 8.69
C LEU A 238 -13.39 10.61 10.04
N GLN A 239 -13.47 9.64 10.97
CA GLN A 239 -12.86 9.76 12.28
C GLN A 239 -11.34 9.80 12.21
N ILE A 240 -10.70 8.96 11.38
CA ILE A 240 -9.25 8.95 11.21
C ILE A 240 -8.75 10.19 10.46
N ALA A 241 -9.53 10.69 9.51
CA ALA A 241 -9.21 11.92 8.78
C ALA A 241 -9.15 13.12 9.75
N ASP A 242 -10.15 13.25 10.64
CA ASP A 242 -10.20 14.31 11.63
C ASP A 242 -9.02 14.25 12.63
N VAL A 243 -8.68 13.04 13.10
CA VAL A 243 -7.60 12.83 14.10
C VAL A 243 -6.22 13.26 13.58
N ALA A 244 -5.93 13.03 12.31
CA ALA A 244 -4.60 13.25 11.73
C ALA A 244 -4.59 14.35 10.65
N SER A 245 -5.68 15.07 10.43
CA SER A 245 -5.85 16.00 9.30
C SER A 245 -5.50 15.33 7.95
N TYR A 246 -5.93 14.07 7.82
CA TYR A 246 -5.53 13.20 6.72
C TYR A 246 -6.43 13.37 5.50
N ASP A 247 -5.79 13.53 4.36
CA ASP A 247 -6.40 13.57 3.04
C ASP A 247 -5.58 12.70 2.08
N HIS A 248 -6.14 11.55 1.68
CA HIS A 248 -5.46 10.60 0.79
C HIS A 248 -5.18 11.20 -0.60
N THR A 249 -5.93 12.21 -1.02
CA THR A 249 -5.75 12.83 -2.34
C THR A 249 -4.43 13.59 -2.46
N GLN A 250 -3.78 13.92 -1.33
CA GLN A 250 -2.41 14.46 -1.35
C GLN A 250 -1.41 13.49 -2.00
N ALA A 251 -1.68 12.17 -1.99
CA ALA A 251 -0.86 11.19 -2.68
C ALA A 251 -0.85 11.38 -4.20
N TYR A 252 -1.88 12.00 -4.77
CA TYR A 252 -1.96 12.29 -6.21
C TYR A 252 -0.86 13.24 -6.69
N GLU A 253 -0.42 14.20 -5.86
CA GLU A 253 0.73 15.04 -6.21
C GLU A 253 2.02 14.23 -6.40
N HIS A 254 2.15 13.16 -5.61
CA HIS A 254 3.33 12.30 -5.72
C HIS A 254 3.27 11.45 -6.98
N LEU A 255 2.08 10.97 -7.37
CA LEU A 255 1.90 10.30 -8.66
C LEU A 255 2.25 11.24 -9.83
N VAL A 256 1.74 12.49 -9.83
CA VAL A 256 2.10 13.49 -10.84
C VAL A 256 3.62 13.68 -10.93
N LYS A 257 4.31 13.79 -9.79
CA LYS A 257 5.78 13.93 -9.76
C LYS A 257 6.51 12.67 -10.30
N VAL A 258 5.95 11.48 -10.08
CA VAL A 258 6.50 10.22 -10.63
C VAL A 258 6.37 10.21 -12.15
N LEU A 259 5.18 10.53 -12.67
CA LEU A 259 4.92 10.58 -14.11
C LEU A 259 5.80 11.62 -14.81
N ASP A 260 5.93 12.81 -14.23
CA ASP A 260 6.77 13.90 -14.75
C ASP A 260 8.25 13.52 -14.85
N ARG A 261 8.76 12.81 -13.84
CA ARG A 261 10.18 12.40 -13.79
C ARG A 261 10.50 11.15 -14.59
N ALA A 262 9.49 10.42 -15.02
CA ALA A 262 9.68 9.13 -15.70
C ALA A 262 10.13 9.27 -17.14
N VAL A 263 9.93 10.43 -17.77
CA VAL A 263 10.23 10.71 -19.19
C VAL A 263 10.99 12.03 -19.36
N ASP A 264 11.84 12.10 -20.38
CA ASP A 264 12.58 13.31 -20.71
C ASP A 264 11.70 14.35 -21.44
N ALA A 265 10.72 13.88 -22.20
CA ALA A 265 9.75 14.72 -22.91
C ALA A 265 8.34 14.17 -22.74
N ARG A 266 7.41 15.05 -22.42
CA ARG A 266 6.01 14.68 -22.22
C ARG A 266 5.25 14.71 -23.55
N SER A 267 4.35 13.72 -23.71
CA SER A 267 3.34 13.73 -24.76
C SER A 267 2.12 14.57 -24.33
N ASP A 268 1.30 14.99 -25.29
CA ASP A 268 0.04 15.67 -25.00
C ASP A 268 -0.88 14.82 -24.12
N ARG A 269 -0.91 13.49 -24.30
CA ARG A 269 -1.71 12.55 -23.50
C ARG A 269 -1.21 12.48 -22.05
N LEU A 270 0.10 12.48 -21.84
CA LEU A 270 0.66 12.48 -20.50
C LEU A 270 0.34 13.80 -19.77
N ASP A 271 0.46 14.95 -20.48
CA ASP A 271 0.08 16.25 -19.93
C ASP A 271 -1.42 16.32 -19.59
N GLU A 272 -2.26 15.70 -20.38
CA GLU A 272 -3.71 15.60 -20.12
C GLU A 272 -4.00 14.74 -18.89
N LEU A 273 -3.34 13.58 -18.76
CA LEU A 273 -3.42 12.73 -17.56
C LEU A 273 -3.00 13.49 -16.30
N MET A 274 -1.86 14.17 -16.33
CA MET A 274 -1.36 14.92 -15.16
C MET A 274 -2.31 16.04 -14.75
N ARG A 275 -2.91 16.75 -15.71
CA ARG A 275 -3.97 17.75 -15.45
C ARG A 275 -5.20 17.10 -14.79
N PHE A 276 -5.64 15.96 -15.32
CA PHE A 276 -6.77 15.21 -14.76
C PHE A 276 -6.52 14.81 -13.30
N ILE A 277 -5.36 14.22 -12.99
CA ILE A 277 -4.98 13.84 -11.62
C ILE A 277 -4.99 15.05 -10.69
N THR A 278 -4.45 16.19 -11.16
CA THR A 278 -4.46 17.44 -10.39
C THR A 278 -5.87 17.98 -10.13
N GLN A 279 -6.78 17.83 -11.11
CA GLN A 279 -8.19 18.22 -10.96
C GLN A 279 -8.94 17.32 -9.98
N CYS A 280 -8.71 16.00 -10.00
CA CYS A 280 -9.31 15.07 -9.05
C CYS A 280 -8.97 15.43 -7.60
N ARG A 281 -7.77 15.94 -7.34
CA ARG A 281 -7.39 16.44 -6.02
C ARG A 281 -8.16 17.70 -5.59
N ALA A 282 -8.46 18.58 -6.53
CA ALA A 282 -9.11 19.86 -6.22
C ALA A 282 -10.62 19.74 -5.97
N LEU A 283 -11.23 18.60 -6.30
CA LEU A 283 -12.67 18.35 -6.18
C LEU A 283 -13.07 17.61 -4.90
N THR A 284 -12.10 17.18 -4.10
CA THR A 284 -12.26 16.50 -2.81
C THR A 284 -11.92 17.40 -1.66
#